data_25a2d93404be2e8df7052aad7fa1d4db
#
_entry.id   25a2d93404be2e8df7052aad7fa1d4db
#
_cell.length_a   1.000
_cell.length_b   1.000
_cell.length_c   1.000
_cell.angle_alpha   90.00
_cell.angle_beta   90.00
_cell.angle_gamma   90.00
#
_symmetry.space_group_name_H-M   'P 1'
#
loop_
_entity.id
_entity.type
_entity.pdbx_description
1 polymer ?
#
loop_
_entity_poly.entity_id
_entity_poly.type
_entity_poly.pdbx_seq_one_letter_code
_entity_poly.pdbx_strand_id
1 'polypeptide(L)'
;MNDLHRGEIYYISRGGASYGHEQQADRPAVIVSNEKNNENSGVVEVVYLTTQPKTDLPTHTVIRSTGRVSTVLCEQIVSVSVDRIAGYIGQVSEQEQKNIDIALMISLQLDGNMKISKKYNETIKEQQEEIDHLKTEIEEMEKDRKELIEQVNQYAAANAEKNKKVEQSASQESMIRLETERDTFKQLDESLLTKVMAS
;
A
#
# COMPACT_ATOMS: atom_id res chain seq x y z
N MET A 1 -13.44 11.00 38.94
CA MET A 1 -12.48 10.02 38.42
C MET A 1 -12.39 10.30 36.95
N ASN A 2 -11.21 10.59 36.44
CA ASN A 2 -11.02 10.86 35.02
C ASN A 2 -10.99 9.51 34.30
N ASP A 3 -11.82 9.35 33.29
CA ASP A 3 -11.90 8.15 32.46
C ASP A 3 -10.95 8.33 31.24
N LEU A 4 -9.65 8.49 31.57
CA LEU A 4 -8.59 8.73 30.58
C LEU A 4 -7.63 7.54 30.58
N HIS A 5 -7.46 6.90 29.40
CA HIS A 5 -6.65 5.71 29.28
C HIS A 5 -5.39 5.92 28.44
N ARG A 6 -4.34 5.17 28.78
CA ARG A 6 -3.11 5.14 27.99
C ARG A 6 -3.40 4.72 26.54
N GLY A 7 -2.81 5.42 25.59
CA GLY A 7 -3.00 5.17 24.16
C GLY A 7 -4.20 5.88 23.55
N GLU A 8 -5.04 6.52 24.33
CA GLU A 8 -6.09 7.37 23.80
C GLU A 8 -5.52 8.66 23.23
N ILE A 9 -6.19 9.17 22.19
CA ILE A 9 -5.80 10.36 21.43
C ILE A 9 -6.85 11.44 21.63
N TYR A 10 -6.40 12.60 22.09
CA TYR A 10 -7.25 13.76 22.33
C TYR A 10 -6.67 15.03 21.70
N TYR A 11 -7.51 15.99 21.45
CA TYR A 11 -7.07 17.37 21.30
C TYR A 11 -6.68 17.95 22.65
N ILE A 12 -5.51 18.59 22.71
CA ILE A 12 -5.05 19.30 23.89
C ILE A 12 -5.28 20.79 23.63
N SER A 13 -6.13 21.39 24.46
CA SER A 13 -6.44 22.81 24.39
C SER A 13 -5.24 23.66 24.75
N ARG A 14 -5.14 24.80 24.11
CA ARG A 14 -4.10 25.79 24.36
C ARG A 14 -4.18 26.27 25.81
N GLY A 15 -3.13 26.01 26.60
CA GLY A 15 -2.96 26.62 27.91
C GLY A 15 -2.05 27.83 27.79
N GLY A 16 -2.44 28.99 28.35
CA GLY A 16 -1.59 30.14 28.58
C GLY A 16 -0.65 30.61 27.45
N ALA A 17 0.24 31.56 27.77
CA ALA A 17 1.26 32.04 26.84
C ALA A 17 2.34 30.98 26.62
N SER A 18 2.53 30.55 25.38
CA SER A 18 3.66 29.72 24.98
C SER A 18 4.87 30.55 24.61
N TYR A 19 6.07 30.09 24.95
CA TYR A 19 7.34 30.76 24.68
C TYR A 19 8.12 30.00 23.59
N GLY A 20 8.64 30.74 22.62
CA GLY A 20 9.54 30.20 21.59
C GLY A 20 8.87 29.22 20.63
N HIS A 21 9.41 28.02 20.48
CA HIS A 21 8.92 26.98 19.60
C HIS A 21 7.85 26.06 20.21
N GLU A 22 7.29 26.44 21.36
CA GLU A 22 6.19 25.69 21.98
C GLU A 22 4.94 25.70 21.09
N GLN A 23 4.12 24.67 21.27
CA GLN A 23 2.93 24.44 20.45
C GLN A 23 1.88 25.55 20.68
N GLN A 24 1.51 26.28 19.63
CA GLN A 24 0.65 27.46 19.72
C GLN A 24 -0.83 27.23 19.39
N ALA A 25 -1.25 26.04 18.97
CA ALA A 25 -2.63 25.70 18.60
C ALA A 25 -3.05 24.40 19.28
N ASP A 26 -4.37 24.19 19.41
CA ASP A 26 -4.90 22.90 19.82
C ASP A 26 -4.37 21.80 18.90
N ARG A 27 -3.77 20.79 19.51
CA ARG A 27 -3.14 19.71 18.75
C ARG A 27 -3.53 18.34 19.26
N PRO A 28 -3.61 17.37 18.39
CA PRO A 28 -3.78 15.99 18.80
C PRO A 28 -2.54 15.50 19.55
N ALA A 29 -2.76 14.75 20.62
CA ALA A 29 -1.72 14.11 21.39
C ALA A 29 -2.21 12.75 21.89
N VAL A 30 -1.28 11.80 22.08
CA VAL A 30 -1.51 10.49 22.68
C VAL A 30 -1.21 10.58 24.18
N ILE A 31 -2.09 10.02 25.01
CA ILE A 31 -1.82 9.82 26.44
C ILE A 31 -0.80 8.69 26.59
N VAL A 32 0.30 8.96 27.27
CA VAL A 32 1.40 8.02 27.48
C VAL A 32 1.66 7.69 28.96
N SER A 33 1.02 8.40 29.89
CA SER A 33 1.03 8.08 31.31
C SER A 33 0.30 6.77 31.61
N ASN A 34 0.66 6.13 32.71
CA ASN A 34 0.03 4.87 33.13
C ASN A 34 -1.35 5.11 33.77
N GLU A 35 -2.18 4.05 33.81
CA GLU A 35 -3.55 4.09 34.30
C GLU A 35 -3.67 4.67 35.71
N LYS A 36 -2.78 4.25 36.64
CA LYS A 36 -2.80 4.75 38.02
C LYS A 36 -2.58 6.26 38.10
N ASN A 37 -1.70 6.79 37.26
CA ASN A 37 -1.50 8.23 37.17
C ASN A 37 -2.75 8.92 36.62
N ASN A 38 -3.31 8.38 35.56
CA ASN A 38 -4.48 8.95 34.89
C ASN A 38 -5.72 9.01 35.82
N GLU A 39 -5.89 7.97 36.64
CA GLU A 39 -7.01 7.90 37.59
C GLU A 39 -6.85 8.85 38.76
N ASN A 40 -5.63 9.05 39.27
CA ASN A 40 -5.38 9.66 40.58
C ASN A 40 -4.70 11.04 40.51
N SER A 41 -4.26 11.46 39.33
CA SER A 41 -3.58 12.75 39.14
C SER A 41 -4.48 13.76 38.42
N GLY A 42 -4.31 15.03 38.72
CA GLY A 42 -4.87 16.12 37.93
C GLY A 42 -4.11 16.44 36.64
N VAL A 43 -3.06 15.66 36.35
CA VAL A 43 -2.24 15.79 35.14
C VAL A 43 -2.01 14.45 34.50
N VAL A 44 -1.82 14.44 33.17
CA VAL A 44 -1.43 13.27 32.36
C VAL A 44 -0.23 13.62 31.50
N GLU A 45 0.58 12.63 31.18
CA GLU A 45 1.68 12.77 30.24
C GLU A 45 1.17 12.49 28.82
N VAL A 46 1.47 13.40 27.91
CA VAL A 46 1.08 13.26 26.51
C VAL A 46 2.27 13.48 25.57
N VAL A 47 2.19 12.93 24.37
CA VAL A 47 3.09 13.23 23.25
C VAL A 47 2.27 13.74 22.06
N TYR A 48 2.76 14.82 21.45
CA TYR A 48 2.05 15.47 20.36
C TYR A 48 2.16 14.70 19.05
N LEU A 49 1.13 14.86 18.21
CA LEU A 49 1.04 14.33 16.87
C LEU A 49 1.19 15.43 15.83
N THR A 50 1.75 15.08 14.67
CA THR A 50 1.78 15.96 13.51
C THR A 50 1.48 15.18 12.23
N THR A 51 0.74 15.81 11.31
CA THR A 51 0.54 15.30 9.93
C THR A 51 1.58 15.87 8.96
N GLN A 52 2.40 16.81 9.41
CA GLN A 52 3.48 17.36 8.58
C GLN A 52 4.62 16.35 8.46
N PRO A 53 5.20 16.21 7.26
CA PRO A 53 6.40 15.39 7.07
C PRO A 53 7.50 15.78 8.05
N LYS A 54 8.12 14.79 8.69
CA LYS A 54 9.23 14.95 9.61
C LYS A 54 10.41 14.11 9.18
N THR A 55 11.60 14.52 9.61
CA THR A 55 12.80 13.70 9.49
C THR A 55 12.58 12.38 10.20
N ASP A 56 13.07 11.29 9.62
CA ASP A 56 13.03 9.98 10.25
C ASP A 56 14.05 9.95 11.40
N LEU A 57 13.52 10.00 12.63
CA LEU A 57 14.28 9.93 13.86
C LEU A 57 13.84 8.71 14.67
N PRO A 58 14.74 8.08 15.43
CA PRO A 58 14.37 6.95 16.30
C PRO A 58 13.33 7.28 17.36
N THR A 59 13.12 8.57 17.67
CA THR A 59 12.10 9.10 18.58
C THR A 59 10.77 9.39 17.89
N HIS A 60 10.69 9.19 16.57
CA HIS A 60 9.47 9.37 15.80
C HIS A 60 8.84 8.01 15.48
N THR A 61 7.53 7.91 15.59
CA THR A 61 6.78 6.74 15.14
C THR A 61 5.51 7.14 14.40
N VAL A 62 5.11 6.35 13.43
CA VAL A 62 3.93 6.65 12.60
C VAL A 62 2.73 5.87 13.12
N ILE A 63 1.60 6.57 13.24
CA ILE A 63 0.29 5.97 13.55
C ILE A 63 -0.73 6.28 12.48
N ARG A 64 -1.77 5.42 12.38
CA ARG A 64 -2.89 5.53 11.45
C ARG A 64 -4.25 5.55 12.13
N SER A 65 -4.29 5.28 13.43
CA SER A 65 -5.51 5.19 14.25
C SER A 65 -6.30 6.50 14.33
N THR A 66 -5.76 7.63 13.88
CA THR A 66 -6.47 8.91 13.76
C THR A 66 -7.29 9.06 12.46
N GLY A 67 -7.32 8.01 11.60
CA GLY A 67 -7.87 8.11 10.23
C GLY A 67 -6.97 8.86 9.23
N ARG A 68 -5.82 9.37 9.70
CA ARG A 68 -4.78 10.02 8.89
C ARG A 68 -3.41 9.53 9.31
N VAL A 69 -2.47 9.49 8.38
CA VAL A 69 -1.08 9.20 8.72
C VAL A 69 -0.54 10.35 9.57
N SER A 70 -0.13 10.05 10.79
CA SER A 70 0.38 11.03 11.75
C SER A 70 1.69 10.54 12.36
N THR A 71 2.63 11.44 12.59
CA THR A 71 3.88 11.16 13.31
C THR A 71 3.73 11.56 14.76
N VAL A 72 4.05 10.64 15.67
CA VAL A 72 4.15 10.87 17.11
C VAL A 72 5.57 11.36 17.41
N LEU A 73 5.67 12.48 18.11
CA LEU A 73 6.94 13.16 18.43
C LEU A 73 7.36 12.82 19.87
N CYS A 74 7.94 11.64 20.08
CA CYS A 74 8.25 11.12 21.41
C CYS A 74 9.37 11.89 22.15
N GLU A 75 10.05 12.83 21.50
CA GLU A 75 10.92 13.81 22.14
C GLU A 75 10.17 15.00 22.76
N GLN A 76 8.86 15.14 22.47
CA GLN A 76 8.01 16.23 22.97
C GLN A 76 7.00 15.70 24.00
N ILE A 77 7.50 15.12 25.09
CA ILE A 77 6.68 14.66 26.21
C ILE A 77 6.31 15.87 27.06
N VAL A 78 5.02 16.03 27.36
CA VAL A 78 4.50 17.16 28.11
C VAL A 78 3.49 16.67 29.14
N SER A 79 3.59 17.17 30.40
CA SER A 79 2.55 17.04 31.40
C SER A 79 1.47 18.10 31.15
N VAL A 80 0.24 17.66 30.98
CA VAL A 80 -0.91 18.55 30.78
C VAL A 80 -1.99 18.33 31.85
N SER A 81 -2.62 19.42 32.30
CA SER A 81 -3.78 19.30 33.18
C SER A 81 -4.92 18.59 32.44
N VAL A 82 -5.66 17.74 33.15
CA VAL A 82 -6.84 17.07 32.62
C VAL A 82 -7.89 18.05 32.09
N ASP A 83 -7.96 19.27 32.65
CA ASP A 83 -8.87 20.32 32.18
C ASP A 83 -8.55 20.83 30.77
N ARG A 84 -7.37 20.51 30.27
CA ARG A 84 -6.94 20.85 28.89
C ARG A 84 -7.22 19.75 27.87
N ILE A 85 -7.65 18.58 28.35
CA ILE A 85 -8.07 17.49 27.48
C ILE A 85 -9.42 17.87 26.85
N ALA A 86 -9.44 17.92 25.53
CA ALA A 86 -10.64 18.33 24.75
C ALA A 86 -11.23 17.12 23.99
N GLY A 87 -11.59 17.29 22.75
CA GLY A 87 -12.28 16.26 21.95
C GLY A 87 -11.47 14.97 21.78
N TYR A 88 -12.11 13.85 22.05
CA TYR A 88 -11.57 12.50 21.75
C TYR A 88 -11.45 12.29 20.25
N ILE A 89 -10.36 11.69 19.81
CA ILE A 89 -10.06 11.42 18.39
C ILE A 89 -10.10 9.92 18.10
N GLY A 90 -9.54 9.10 18.98
CA GLY A 90 -9.40 7.66 18.80
C GLY A 90 -8.42 7.04 19.79
N GLN A 91 -8.02 5.81 19.53
CA GLN A 91 -7.06 5.07 20.33
C GLN A 91 -6.04 4.40 19.41
N VAL A 92 -4.78 4.40 19.80
CA VAL A 92 -3.73 3.69 19.07
C VAL A 92 -3.93 2.18 19.16
N SER A 93 -3.55 1.45 18.12
CA SER A 93 -3.52 -0.01 18.15
C SER A 93 -2.42 -0.52 19.10
N GLU A 94 -2.51 -1.79 19.51
CA GLU A 94 -1.46 -2.42 20.34
C GLU A 94 -0.06 -2.31 19.72
N GLN A 95 0.04 -2.46 18.39
CA GLN A 95 1.32 -2.36 17.71
C GLN A 95 1.84 -0.92 17.69
N GLU A 96 0.97 0.06 17.45
CA GLU A 96 1.32 1.47 17.51
C GLU A 96 1.74 1.86 18.94
N GLN A 97 1.06 1.36 19.96
CA GLN A 97 1.43 1.58 21.38
C GLN A 97 2.83 1.04 21.67
N LYS A 98 3.16 -0.18 21.23
CA LYS A 98 4.50 -0.77 21.39
C LYS A 98 5.58 0.09 20.71
N ASN A 99 5.30 0.61 19.53
CA ASN A 99 6.23 1.47 18.81
C ASN A 99 6.44 2.82 19.54
N ILE A 100 5.37 3.39 20.09
CA ILE A 100 5.44 4.61 20.93
C ILE A 100 6.29 4.33 22.17
N ASP A 101 6.07 3.21 22.85
CA ASP A 101 6.82 2.84 24.05
C ASP A 101 8.33 2.71 23.76
N ILE A 102 8.70 2.10 22.65
CA ILE A 102 10.09 2.01 22.20
C ILE A 102 10.67 3.41 21.93
N ALA A 103 9.96 4.24 21.19
CA ALA A 103 10.41 5.59 20.86
C ALA A 103 10.57 6.48 22.11
N LEU A 104 9.68 6.32 23.11
CA LEU A 104 9.80 6.97 24.42
C LEU A 104 11.02 6.48 25.21
N MET A 105 11.27 5.17 25.21
CA MET A 105 12.47 4.60 25.86
C MET A 105 13.75 5.16 25.26
N ILE A 106 13.81 5.30 23.94
CA ILE A 106 14.95 5.90 23.22
C ILE A 106 15.06 7.38 23.59
N SER A 107 13.95 8.14 23.53
CA SER A 107 13.92 9.57 23.82
C SER A 107 14.41 9.89 25.23
N LEU A 108 14.05 9.06 26.21
CA LEU A 108 14.41 9.23 27.61
C LEU A 108 15.69 8.48 28.01
N GLN A 109 16.34 7.82 27.06
CA GLN A 109 17.55 7.00 27.28
C GLN A 109 17.35 5.97 28.42
N LEU A 110 16.17 5.33 28.44
CA LEU A 110 15.84 4.32 29.45
C LEU A 110 16.37 2.92 29.10
N ASP A 111 16.97 2.77 27.93
CA ASP A 111 17.52 1.52 27.38
C ASP A 111 18.91 1.15 27.93
N GLY A 112 19.50 2.03 28.76
CA GLY A 112 20.88 1.94 29.27
C GLY A 112 21.24 0.71 30.09
N ASN A 113 20.31 -0.19 30.39
CA ASN A 113 20.55 -1.42 31.15
C ASN A 113 19.68 -2.63 30.75
N MET A 114 19.00 -2.60 29.61
CA MET A 114 18.01 -3.64 29.36
C MET A 114 18.46 -4.63 28.28
N LYS A 115 18.44 -5.93 28.65
CA LYS A 115 18.42 -7.08 27.74
C LYS A 115 17.40 -6.94 26.59
N ILE A 116 16.48 -6.00 26.71
CA ILE A 116 15.44 -5.61 25.74
C ILE A 116 16.08 -5.00 24.48
N SER A 117 17.04 -4.09 24.62
CA SER A 117 17.71 -3.44 23.47
C SER A 117 18.42 -4.47 22.56
N LYS A 118 19.10 -5.45 23.16
CA LYS A 118 19.72 -6.53 22.37
C LYS A 118 18.69 -7.34 21.59
N LYS A 119 17.63 -7.77 22.25
CA LYS A 119 16.58 -8.59 21.62
C LYS A 119 15.86 -7.83 20.50
N TYR A 120 15.57 -6.54 20.68
CA TYR A 120 14.95 -5.73 19.62
C TYR A 120 15.90 -5.50 18.45
N ASN A 121 17.18 -5.23 18.70
CA ASN A 121 18.17 -5.07 17.62
C ASN A 121 18.39 -6.38 16.86
N GLU A 122 18.36 -7.52 17.53
CA GLU A 122 18.40 -8.83 16.89
C GLU A 122 17.15 -9.05 16.01
N THR A 123 15.95 -8.76 16.54
CA THR A 123 14.71 -8.89 15.77
C THR A 123 14.66 -7.93 14.58
N ILE A 124 15.11 -6.68 14.74
CA ILE A 124 15.19 -5.71 13.63
C ILE A 124 16.14 -6.21 12.56
N LYS A 125 17.28 -6.78 12.95
CA LYS A 125 18.25 -7.33 12.01
C LYS A 125 17.68 -8.53 11.24
N GLU A 126 17.01 -9.45 11.94
CA GLU A 126 16.33 -10.60 11.33
C GLU A 126 15.26 -10.15 10.32
N GLN A 127 14.44 -9.18 10.71
CA GLN A 127 13.42 -8.63 9.82
C GLN A 127 14.01 -7.91 8.60
N GLN A 128 15.14 -7.22 8.77
CA GLN A 128 15.82 -6.58 7.66
C GLN A 128 16.39 -7.60 6.67
N GLU A 129 16.98 -8.68 7.16
CA GLU A 129 17.46 -9.80 6.35
C GLU A 129 16.30 -10.47 5.57
N GLU A 130 15.14 -10.63 6.20
CA GLU A 130 13.94 -11.17 5.54
C GLU A 130 13.40 -10.22 4.46
N ILE A 131 13.38 -8.91 4.74
CA ILE A 131 12.99 -7.90 3.75
C ILE A 131 13.90 -7.93 2.53
N ASP A 132 15.19 -8.05 2.73
CA ASP A 132 16.16 -8.06 1.64
C ASP A 132 16.08 -9.37 0.83
N HIS A 133 15.78 -10.50 1.49
CA HIS A 133 15.48 -11.77 0.82
C HIS A 133 14.22 -11.67 -0.05
N LEU A 134 13.12 -11.15 0.52
CA LEU A 134 11.86 -10.98 -0.21
C LEU A 134 11.99 -10.01 -1.40
N LYS A 135 12.81 -8.97 -1.29
CA LYS A 135 13.10 -8.08 -2.43
C LYS A 135 13.77 -8.84 -3.57
N THR A 136 14.74 -9.69 -3.25
CA THR A 136 15.44 -10.51 -4.26
C THR A 136 14.47 -11.47 -4.96
N GLU A 137 13.57 -12.12 -4.20
CA GLU A 137 12.54 -13.00 -4.78
C GLU A 137 11.57 -12.22 -5.70
N ILE A 138 11.18 -11.01 -5.31
CA ILE A 138 10.33 -10.15 -6.14
C ILE A 138 11.03 -9.80 -7.46
N GLU A 139 12.30 -9.45 -7.43
CA GLU A 139 13.08 -9.14 -8.63
C GLU A 139 13.17 -10.35 -9.58
N GLU A 140 13.39 -11.56 -9.04
CA GLU A 140 13.39 -12.79 -9.82
C GLU A 140 12.02 -13.08 -10.46
N MET A 141 10.94 -13.01 -9.67
CA MET A 141 9.58 -13.21 -10.18
C MET A 141 9.17 -12.16 -11.23
N GLU A 142 9.63 -10.92 -11.09
CA GLU A 142 9.39 -9.88 -12.11
C GLU A 142 10.12 -10.17 -13.42
N LYS A 143 11.32 -10.76 -13.35
CA LYS A 143 12.06 -11.22 -14.53
C LYS A 143 11.34 -12.36 -15.24
N ASP A 144 10.96 -13.39 -14.49
CA ASP A 144 10.21 -14.54 -15.01
C ASP A 144 8.88 -14.10 -15.65
N ARG A 145 8.19 -13.17 -14.99
CA ARG A 145 6.95 -12.60 -15.54
C ARG A 145 7.19 -11.88 -16.87
N LYS A 146 8.28 -11.14 -17.03
CA LYS A 146 8.62 -10.47 -18.30
C LYS A 146 8.89 -11.49 -19.40
N GLU A 147 9.65 -12.54 -19.10
CA GLU A 147 9.94 -13.61 -20.06
C GLU A 147 8.67 -14.35 -20.48
N LEU A 148 7.76 -14.62 -19.55
CA LEU A 148 6.48 -15.26 -19.86
C LEU A 148 5.57 -14.39 -20.72
N ILE A 149 5.52 -13.09 -20.46
CA ILE A 149 4.77 -12.13 -21.30
C ILE A 149 5.33 -12.12 -22.73
N GLU A 150 6.63 -12.14 -22.88
CA GLU A 150 7.27 -12.18 -24.20
C GLU A 150 6.93 -13.48 -24.96
N GLN A 151 6.97 -14.63 -24.29
CA GLN A 151 6.55 -15.90 -24.86
C GLN A 151 5.07 -15.87 -25.30
N VAL A 152 4.17 -15.37 -24.46
CA VAL A 152 2.75 -15.23 -24.79
C VAL A 152 2.54 -14.35 -26.02
N ASN A 153 3.27 -13.24 -26.12
CA ASN A 153 3.20 -12.35 -27.27
C ASN A 153 3.71 -13.04 -28.57
N GLN A 154 4.76 -13.82 -28.50
CA GLN A 154 5.28 -14.61 -29.63
C GLN A 154 4.26 -15.66 -30.09
N TYR A 155 3.63 -16.39 -29.12
CA TYR A 155 2.56 -17.35 -29.46
C TYR A 155 1.34 -16.67 -30.06
N ALA A 156 0.94 -15.54 -29.58
CA ALA A 156 -0.18 -14.77 -30.10
C ALA A 156 0.10 -14.30 -31.55
N ALA A 157 1.30 -13.80 -31.82
CA ALA A 157 1.72 -13.39 -33.18
C ALA A 157 1.76 -14.59 -34.13
N ALA A 158 2.32 -15.73 -33.75
CA ALA A 158 2.37 -16.93 -34.58
C ALA A 158 0.99 -17.49 -34.87
N ASN A 159 0.06 -17.46 -33.92
CA ASN A 159 -1.32 -17.87 -34.10
C ASN A 159 -2.09 -16.91 -35.05
N ALA A 160 -1.88 -15.60 -34.92
CA ALA A 160 -2.46 -14.63 -35.86
C ALA A 160 -2.00 -14.84 -37.26
N GLU A 161 -0.73 -15.16 -37.49
CA GLU A 161 -0.19 -15.47 -38.83
C GLU A 161 -0.76 -16.77 -39.37
N LYS A 162 -0.90 -17.83 -38.58
CA LYS A 162 -1.55 -19.07 -38.96
C LYS A 162 -3.01 -18.85 -39.38
N ASN A 163 -3.77 -18.11 -38.59
CA ASN A 163 -5.17 -17.80 -38.90
C ASN A 163 -5.30 -17.01 -40.20
N LYS A 164 -4.43 -16.05 -40.45
CA LYS A 164 -4.39 -15.29 -41.68
C LYS A 164 -4.11 -16.16 -42.92
N LYS A 165 -3.22 -17.16 -42.80
CA LYS A 165 -2.95 -18.12 -43.86
C LYS A 165 -4.14 -19.05 -44.11
N VAL A 166 -4.85 -19.48 -43.08
CA VAL A 166 -6.07 -20.30 -43.18
C VAL A 166 -7.19 -19.52 -43.87
N GLU A 167 -7.40 -18.27 -43.50
CA GLU A 167 -8.41 -17.40 -44.14
C GLU A 167 -8.10 -17.15 -45.63
N GLN A 168 -6.82 -16.94 -45.95
CA GLN A 168 -6.38 -16.76 -47.33
C GLN A 168 -6.60 -18.03 -48.18
N SER A 169 -6.28 -19.22 -47.62
CA SER A 169 -6.50 -20.49 -48.35
C SER A 169 -7.99 -20.79 -48.54
N ALA A 170 -8.81 -20.57 -47.51
CA ALA A 170 -10.27 -20.74 -47.62
C ALA A 170 -10.91 -19.78 -48.64
N SER A 171 -10.43 -18.54 -48.69
CA SER A 171 -10.85 -17.55 -49.69
C SER A 171 -10.45 -17.97 -51.12
N GLN A 172 -9.24 -18.51 -51.27
CA GLN A 172 -8.74 -19.01 -52.55
C GLN A 172 -9.52 -20.23 -53.07
N GLU A 173 -9.79 -21.18 -52.19
CA GLU A 173 -10.65 -22.36 -52.49
C GLU A 173 -12.06 -21.94 -52.90
N SER A 174 -12.65 -20.98 -52.23
CA SER A 174 -13.98 -20.45 -52.56
C SER A 174 -13.99 -19.77 -53.93
N MET A 175 -12.95 -19.02 -54.30
CA MET A 175 -12.79 -18.41 -55.62
C MET A 175 -12.66 -19.46 -56.72
N ILE A 176 -11.82 -20.47 -56.53
CA ILE A 176 -11.64 -21.57 -57.50
C ILE A 176 -12.97 -22.31 -57.73
N ARG A 177 -13.72 -22.54 -56.67
CA ARG A 177 -15.04 -23.20 -56.75
C ARG A 177 -16.02 -22.36 -57.58
N LEU A 178 -16.12 -21.06 -57.36
CA LEU A 178 -16.98 -20.15 -58.10
C LEU A 178 -16.56 -20.05 -59.56
N GLU A 179 -15.27 -20.06 -59.87
CA GLU A 179 -14.77 -20.08 -61.23
C GLU A 179 -15.14 -21.39 -61.98
N THR A 180 -15.00 -22.52 -61.28
CA THR A 180 -15.38 -23.82 -61.83
C THR A 180 -16.90 -23.91 -62.13
N GLU A 181 -17.72 -23.44 -61.21
CA GLU A 181 -19.18 -23.37 -61.40
C GLU A 181 -19.54 -22.44 -62.57
N ARG A 182 -18.93 -21.26 -62.65
CA ARG A 182 -19.13 -20.35 -63.77
C ARG A 182 -18.79 -20.99 -65.15
N ASP A 183 -17.67 -21.69 -65.19
CA ASP A 183 -17.21 -22.30 -66.45
C ASP A 183 -18.09 -23.52 -66.90
N THR A 184 -18.60 -24.27 -65.92
CA THR A 184 -19.60 -25.33 -66.12
C THR A 184 -20.92 -24.76 -66.68
N PHE A 185 -21.41 -23.63 -66.09
CA PHE A 185 -22.60 -22.96 -66.66
C PHE A 185 -22.40 -22.44 -68.04
N LYS A 186 -21.23 -21.87 -68.38
CA LYS A 186 -20.90 -21.44 -69.76
C LYS A 186 -20.93 -22.59 -70.74
N GLN A 187 -20.34 -23.76 -70.39
CA GLN A 187 -20.35 -24.94 -71.25
C GLN A 187 -21.78 -25.48 -71.45
N LEU A 188 -22.63 -25.44 -70.44
CA LEU A 188 -24.03 -25.81 -70.53
C LEU A 188 -24.82 -24.88 -71.53
N ASP A 189 -24.60 -23.57 -71.41
CA ASP A 189 -25.21 -22.56 -72.25
C ASP A 189 -24.79 -22.72 -73.72
N GLU A 190 -23.51 -22.92 -73.95
CA GLU A 190 -22.99 -23.19 -75.29
C GLU A 190 -23.54 -24.49 -75.90
N SER A 191 -23.68 -25.55 -75.11
CA SER A 191 -24.27 -26.82 -75.53
C SER A 191 -25.77 -26.71 -75.84
N LEU A 192 -26.50 -25.92 -75.09
CA LEU A 192 -27.91 -25.62 -75.30
C LEU A 192 -28.12 -24.79 -76.54
N LEU A 193 -27.32 -23.75 -76.75
CA LEU A 193 -27.35 -22.94 -78.00
C LEU A 193 -27.07 -23.78 -79.23
N THR A 194 -26.10 -24.67 -79.18
CA THR A 194 -25.77 -25.58 -80.34
C THR A 194 -26.91 -26.53 -80.66
N LYS A 195 -27.61 -27.05 -79.61
CA LYS A 195 -28.80 -27.90 -79.82
C LYS A 195 -29.99 -27.15 -80.40
N VAL A 196 -30.22 -25.91 -79.97
CA VAL A 196 -31.32 -25.07 -80.44
C VAL A 196 -31.06 -24.62 -81.89
N MET A 197 -29.80 -24.38 -82.27
CA MET A 197 -29.45 -24.00 -83.65
C MET A 197 -29.43 -25.20 -84.69
N ALA A 198 -29.43 -26.43 -84.16
CA ALA A 198 -29.45 -27.66 -84.94
C ALA A 198 -30.86 -28.28 -85.15
N SER A 199 -31.88 -27.66 -84.54
CA SER A 199 -33.32 -28.01 -84.69
C SER A 199 -34.01 -27.08 -85.71
#